data_ecec37b4352ce4fe26cccfc0513c81c6
#
_entry.id   ecec37b4352ce4fe26cccfc0513c81c6
#
_cell.length_a   1.000
_cell.length_b   1.000
_cell.length_c   1.000
_cell.angle_alpha   90.00
_cell.angle_beta   90.00
_cell.angle_gamma   90.00
#
_symmetry.space_group_name_H-M   'P 1'
#
loop_
_entity.id
_entity.type
_entity.pdbx_description
1 polymer ?
#
loop_
_entity_poly.entity_id
_entity_poly.type
_entity_poly.pdbx_seq_one_letter_code
_entity_poly.pdbx_strand_id
1 'polypeptide(L)'
;DIMLDKDNQNQGYLCGRLFAVMENLQYAANKQDTIRSSYLNAASSTPSAVFPTILKLSNSHYSKLAKDKKGLANFFDDQKKEIIALIQDFPNTLNLSDQGRFFLGYYHQKCHRDNKEAEE
;
A
#
# COMPACT_ATOMS: atom_id res chain seq x y z
N ASP A 1 -16.87 1.64 -12.17
CA ASP A 1 -16.17 0.91 -11.11
C ASP A 1 -14.67 0.94 -11.31
N ILE A 2 -13.96 1.22 -10.23
CA ILE A 2 -12.52 1.13 -10.23
C ILE A 2 -12.13 -0.34 -10.13
N MET A 3 -11.48 -0.85 -11.17
CA MET A 3 -11.06 -2.23 -11.20
C MET A 3 -9.57 -2.35 -10.95
N LEU A 4 -9.22 -3.12 -9.91
CA LEU A 4 -7.84 -3.45 -9.64
C LEU A 4 -7.32 -4.43 -10.70
N ASP A 5 -6.19 -4.11 -11.29
CA ASP A 5 -5.52 -4.98 -12.25
C ASP A 5 -4.43 -5.78 -11.54
N LYS A 6 -4.79 -6.98 -11.08
CA LYS A 6 -3.86 -7.85 -10.36
C LYS A 6 -2.77 -8.45 -11.24
N ASP A 7 -2.96 -8.41 -12.56
CA ASP A 7 -1.97 -8.92 -13.51
C ASP A 7 -0.96 -7.87 -13.94
N ASN A 8 -1.17 -6.62 -13.56
CA ASN A 8 -0.27 -5.52 -13.93
C ASN A 8 1.03 -5.62 -13.14
N GLN A 9 2.14 -5.80 -13.84
CA GLN A 9 3.45 -5.95 -13.22
C GLN A 9 4.33 -4.71 -13.37
N ASN A 10 3.75 -3.60 -13.79
CA ASN A 10 4.49 -2.34 -13.82
C ASN A 10 4.90 -1.96 -12.40
N GLN A 11 6.18 -1.65 -12.20
CA GLN A 11 6.71 -1.41 -10.87
C GLN A 11 6.10 -0.17 -10.20
N GLY A 12 5.79 0.87 -10.97
CA GLY A 12 5.07 2.03 -10.42
C GLY A 12 3.68 1.66 -9.93
N TYR A 13 2.93 0.90 -10.72
CA TYR A 13 1.60 0.43 -10.35
C TYR A 13 1.65 -0.42 -9.07
N LEU A 14 2.61 -1.35 -9.00
CA LEU A 14 2.78 -2.21 -7.82
C LEU A 14 3.14 -1.40 -6.57
N CYS A 15 4.03 -0.42 -6.71
CA CYS A 15 4.37 0.46 -5.58
C CYS A 15 3.15 1.23 -5.09
N GLY A 16 2.32 1.70 -6.00
CA GLY A 16 1.07 2.37 -5.63
C GLY A 16 0.12 1.46 -4.88
N ARG A 17 -0.04 0.23 -5.36
CA ARG A 17 -0.85 -0.78 -4.67
C ARG A 17 -0.34 -1.03 -3.26
N LEU A 18 0.98 -1.20 -3.12
CA LEU A 18 1.59 -1.46 -1.81
C LEU A 18 1.34 -0.30 -0.85
N PHE A 19 1.51 0.93 -1.32
CA PHE A 19 1.25 2.11 -0.49
C PHE A 19 -0.20 2.11 0.01
N ALA A 20 -1.15 1.81 -0.87
CA ALA A 20 -2.57 1.80 -0.49
C ALA A 20 -2.87 0.77 0.59
N VAL A 21 -2.29 -0.43 0.49
CA VAL A 21 -2.49 -1.46 1.52
C VAL A 21 -1.94 -1.00 2.86
N MET A 22 -0.74 -0.41 2.86
CA MET A 22 -0.14 0.08 4.10
C MET A 22 -0.90 1.26 4.70
N GLU A 23 -1.47 2.12 3.86
CA GLU A 23 -2.34 3.19 4.34
C GLU A 23 -3.63 2.62 4.96
N ASN A 24 -4.25 1.64 4.31
CA ASN A 24 -5.45 0.99 4.84
C ASN A 24 -5.17 0.34 6.19
N LEU A 25 -4.03 -0.33 6.31
CA LEU A 25 -3.60 -0.95 7.57
C LEU A 25 -3.40 0.11 8.66
N GLN A 26 -2.70 1.19 8.34
CA GLN A 26 -2.47 2.27 9.28
C GLN A 26 -3.78 2.91 9.73
N TYR A 27 -4.68 3.18 8.80
CA TYR A 27 -5.96 3.78 9.13
C TYR A 27 -6.80 2.86 10.03
N ALA A 28 -6.80 1.55 9.75
CA ALA A 28 -7.53 0.58 10.58
C ALA A 28 -6.96 0.50 12.00
N ALA A 29 -5.63 0.63 12.14
CA ALA A 29 -4.97 0.59 13.44
C ALA A 29 -5.11 1.90 14.21
N ASN A 30 -5.15 3.02 13.50
CA ASN A 30 -5.08 4.34 14.12
C ASN A 30 -5.70 5.38 13.18
N LYS A 31 -6.92 5.73 13.29
CA LYS A 31 -7.73 6.57 12.40
C LYS A 31 -7.11 7.91 11.95
N GLN A 32 -5.79 8.03 12.01
CA GLN A 32 -5.05 9.21 11.55
C GLN A 32 -4.37 8.93 10.21
N ASP A 33 -4.37 9.89 9.33
CA ASP A 33 -3.88 9.78 7.95
C ASP A 33 -2.43 10.23 7.83
N THR A 34 -1.54 9.68 8.66
CA THR A 34 -0.15 10.13 8.74
C THR A 34 0.72 9.62 7.60
N ILE A 35 0.53 8.37 7.17
CA ILE A 35 1.34 7.81 6.08
C ILE A 35 1.10 8.61 4.79
N ARG A 36 -0.17 8.87 4.47
CA ARG A 36 -0.49 9.61 3.25
C ARG A 36 0.11 11.01 3.25
N SER A 37 -0.11 11.76 4.31
CA SER A 37 0.35 13.14 4.38
C SER A 37 1.87 13.25 4.40
N SER A 38 2.55 12.28 5.02
CA SER A 38 4.00 12.34 5.20
C SER A 38 4.79 11.74 4.03
N TYR A 39 4.25 10.73 3.35
CA TYR A 39 5.07 9.91 2.45
C TYR A 39 4.53 9.74 1.03
N LEU A 40 3.27 10.07 0.75
CA LEU A 40 2.68 9.74 -0.56
C LEU A 40 3.46 10.36 -1.72
N ASN A 41 3.81 11.64 -1.62
CA ASN A 41 4.53 12.32 -2.70
C ASN A 41 5.90 11.70 -2.93
N ALA A 42 6.66 11.47 -1.86
CA ALA A 42 7.99 10.88 -1.97
C ALA A 42 7.92 9.44 -2.48
N ALA A 43 6.93 8.66 -2.02
CA ALA A 43 6.75 7.29 -2.48
C ALA A 43 6.45 7.23 -3.98
N SER A 44 5.72 8.21 -4.51
CA SER A 44 5.38 8.25 -5.94
C SER A 44 6.56 8.65 -6.83
N SER A 45 7.58 9.28 -6.28
CA SER A 45 8.71 9.78 -7.08
C SER A 45 10.01 9.04 -6.80
N THR A 46 10.30 8.70 -5.54
CA THR A 46 11.55 8.04 -5.12
C THR A 46 11.26 6.85 -4.20
N PRO A 47 10.66 5.77 -4.73
CA PRO A 47 10.20 4.65 -3.89
C PRO A 47 11.29 4.05 -3.00
N SER A 48 12.51 3.84 -3.53
CA SER A 48 13.57 3.19 -2.75
C SER A 48 14.00 3.99 -1.53
N ALA A 49 13.82 5.30 -1.56
CA ALA A 49 14.17 6.17 -0.44
C ALA A 49 13.15 6.12 0.69
N VAL A 50 11.92 5.73 0.41
CA VAL A 50 10.78 5.91 1.31
C VAL A 50 10.17 4.60 1.79
N PHE A 51 10.04 3.61 0.90
CA PHE A 51 9.36 2.37 1.26
C PHE A 51 9.99 1.60 2.42
N PRO A 52 11.32 1.57 2.60
CA PRO A 52 11.86 0.90 3.79
C PRO A 52 11.31 1.47 5.10
N THR A 53 11.16 2.79 5.18
CA THR A 53 10.56 3.43 6.37
C THR A 53 9.11 3.06 6.54
N ILE A 54 8.33 3.09 5.45
CA ILE A 54 6.90 2.77 5.51
C ILE A 54 6.69 1.31 5.89
N LEU A 55 7.49 0.39 5.35
CA LEU A 55 7.42 -1.02 5.71
C LEU A 55 7.70 -1.24 7.18
N LYS A 56 8.68 -0.52 7.73
CA LYS A 56 9.00 -0.60 9.15
C LYS A 56 7.82 -0.10 10.00
N LEU A 57 7.22 1.02 9.60
CA LEU A 57 6.05 1.55 10.30
C LEU A 57 4.86 0.59 10.23
N SER A 58 4.70 -0.11 9.11
CA SER A 58 3.58 -1.04 8.95
C SER A 58 3.62 -2.20 9.94
N ASN A 59 4.81 -2.59 10.41
CA ASN A 59 4.93 -3.63 11.44
C ASN A 59 4.28 -3.18 12.75
N SER A 60 4.46 -1.93 13.13
CA SER A 60 3.81 -1.37 14.34
C SER A 60 2.30 -1.30 14.16
N HIS A 61 1.84 -0.86 12.98
CA HIS A 61 0.41 -0.80 12.69
C HIS A 61 -0.23 -2.17 12.71
N TYR A 62 0.46 -3.18 12.15
CA TYR A 62 -0.01 -4.56 12.20
C TYR A 62 -0.17 -5.02 13.64
N SER A 63 0.85 -4.83 14.47
CA SER A 63 0.84 -5.28 15.86
C SER A 63 -0.29 -4.62 16.64
N LYS A 64 -0.51 -3.33 16.42
CA LYS A 64 -1.58 -2.60 17.10
C LYS A 64 -2.96 -3.11 16.68
N LEU A 65 -3.18 -3.29 15.37
CA LEU A 65 -4.47 -3.76 14.87
C LEU A 65 -4.75 -5.20 15.28
N ALA A 66 -3.72 -6.05 15.29
CA ALA A 66 -3.86 -7.46 15.60
C ALA A 66 -4.33 -7.71 17.05
N LYS A 67 -4.09 -6.77 17.95
CA LYS A 67 -4.58 -6.90 19.34
C LYS A 67 -6.09 -6.98 19.41
N ASP A 68 -6.78 -6.20 18.58
CA ASP A 68 -8.24 -6.12 18.62
C ASP A 68 -8.90 -6.83 17.46
N LYS A 69 -8.26 -6.83 16.28
CA LYS A 69 -8.85 -7.33 15.03
C LYS A 69 -7.81 -8.12 14.25
N LYS A 70 -7.45 -9.28 14.78
CA LYS A 70 -6.39 -10.10 14.19
C LYS A 70 -6.71 -10.53 12.76
N GLY A 71 -7.95 -10.90 12.48
CA GLY A 71 -8.34 -11.30 11.13
C GLY A 71 -8.16 -10.19 10.10
N LEU A 72 -8.55 -8.96 10.46
CA LEU A 72 -8.38 -7.80 9.58
C LEU A 72 -6.90 -7.47 9.40
N ALA A 73 -6.12 -7.53 10.48
CA ALA A 73 -4.68 -7.29 10.42
C ALA A 73 -4.00 -8.28 9.47
N ASN A 74 -4.37 -9.56 9.58
CA ASN A 74 -3.82 -10.60 8.71
C ASN A 74 -4.26 -10.43 7.25
N PHE A 75 -5.49 -9.97 7.02
CA PHE A 75 -5.95 -9.68 5.67
C PHE A 75 -5.05 -8.63 4.98
N PHE A 76 -4.78 -7.52 5.65
CA PHE A 76 -3.90 -6.49 5.09
C PHE A 76 -2.45 -6.97 4.97
N ASP A 77 -1.97 -7.74 5.92
CA ASP A 77 -0.61 -8.28 5.87
C ASP A 77 -0.43 -9.24 4.70
N ASP A 78 -1.43 -10.08 4.43
CA ASP A 78 -1.40 -11.00 3.29
C ASP A 78 -1.41 -10.24 1.97
N GLN A 79 -2.23 -9.18 1.84
CA GLN A 79 -2.21 -8.32 0.67
C GLN A 79 -0.83 -7.69 0.47
N LYS A 80 -0.24 -7.18 1.54
CA LYS A 80 1.08 -6.57 1.50
C LYS A 80 2.13 -7.57 0.99
N LYS A 81 2.15 -8.77 1.54
CA LYS A 81 3.11 -9.81 1.15
C LYS A 81 2.93 -10.23 -0.30
N GLU A 82 1.69 -10.36 -0.75
CA GLU A 82 1.39 -10.71 -2.14
C GLU A 82 1.95 -9.68 -3.11
N ILE A 83 1.77 -8.40 -2.82
CA ILE A 83 2.28 -7.33 -3.68
C ILE A 83 3.80 -7.26 -3.63
N ILE A 84 4.40 -7.35 -2.43
CA ILE A 84 5.85 -7.32 -2.27
C ILE A 84 6.52 -8.43 -3.06
N ALA A 85 5.90 -9.61 -3.13
CA ALA A 85 6.44 -10.74 -3.88
C ALA A 85 6.58 -10.44 -5.38
N LEU A 86 5.82 -9.47 -5.90
CA LEU A 86 5.88 -9.06 -7.30
C LEU A 86 6.87 -7.92 -7.55
N ILE A 87 7.33 -7.26 -6.51
CA ILE A 87 8.30 -6.16 -6.60
C ILE A 87 9.69 -6.74 -6.43
N GLN A 88 10.52 -6.65 -7.48
CA GLN A 88 11.90 -7.17 -7.40
C GLN A 88 12.78 -6.23 -6.57
N ASP A 89 12.80 -4.96 -6.95
CA ASP A 89 13.52 -3.92 -6.24
C ASP A 89 12.69 -2.63 -6.32
N PHE A 90 12.71 -1.84 -5.24
CA PHE A 90 12.07 -0.54 -5.31
C PHE A 90 12.86 0.37 -6.25
N PRO A 91 12.20 0.97 -7.25
CA PRO A 91 12.88 1.91 -8.14
C PRO A 91 13.47 3.10 -7.38
N ASN A 92 14.64 3.57 -7.80
CA ASN A 92 15.24 4.78 -7.22
C ASN A 92 14.42 6.02 -7.55
N THR A 93 13.93 6.10 -8.79
CA THR A 93 13.09 7.19 -9.26
C THR A 93 12.02 6.64 -10.20
N LEU A 94 10.87 7.32 -10.23
CA LEU A 94 9.83 7.04 -11.22
C LEU A 94 9.71 8.26 -12.14
N ASN A 95 9.68 8.03 -13.46
CA ASN A 95 9.39 9.09 -14.41
C ASN A 95 7.90 9.48 -14.32
N LEU A 96 7.49 10.54 -15.02
CA LEU A 96 6.11 11.03 -14.93
C LEU A 96 5.09 9.98 -15.33
N SER A 97 5.38 9.19 -16.35
CA SER A 97 4.48 8.13 -16.79
C SER A 97 4.29 7.08 -15.68
N ASP A 98 5.38 6.67 -15.04
CA ASP A 98 5.32 5.67 -13.97
C ASP A 98 4.75 6.24 -12.67
N GLN A 99 4.92 7.54 -12.42
CA GLN A 99 4.22 8.20 -11.32
C GLN A 99 2.71 8.16 -11.53
N GLY A 100 2.25 8.38 -12.77
CA GLY A 100 0.84 8.21 -13.11
C GLY A 100 0.35 6.80 -12.82
N ARG A 101 1.14 5.79 -13.18
CA ARG A 101 0.81 4.39 -12.89
C ARG A 101 0.81 4.11 -11.39
N PHE A 102 1.70 4.74 -10.63
CA PHE A 102 1.68 4.65 -9.17
C PHE A 102 0.33 5.11 -8.63
N PHE A 103 -0.14 6.29 -9.05
CA PHE A 103 -1.42 6.79 -8.54
C PHE A 103 -2.59 5.93 -8.99
N LEU A 104 -2.55 5.36 -10.20
CA LEU A 104 -3.58 4.41 -10.62
C LEU A 104 -3.59 3.17 -9.72
N GLY A 105 -2.42 2.60 -9.46
CA GLY A 105 -2.30 1.45 -8.56
C GLY A 105 -2.79 1.78 -7.16
N TYR A 106 -2.42 2.95 -6.67
CA TYR A 106 -2.84 3.43 -5.36
C TYR A 106 -4.38 3.50 -5.25
N TYR A 107 -5.02 4.19 -6.19
CA TYR A 107 -6.47 4.36 -6.11
C TYR A 107 -7.22 3.06 -6.39
N HIS A 108 -6.75 2.25 -7.35
CA HIS A 108 -7.38 0.96 -7.64
C HIS A 108 -7.36 0.05 -6.41
N GLN A 109 -6.20 -0.05 -5.75
CA GLN A 109 -6.06 -0.90 -4.57
C GLN A 109 -6.85 -0.34 -3.37
N LYS A 110 -6.80 0.96 -3.17
CA LYS A 110 -7.48 1.60 -2.04
C LYS A 110 -8.99 1.39 -2.11
N CYS A 111 -9.55 1.44 -3.30
CA CYS A 111 -10.99 1.31 -3.51
C CYS A 111 -11.41 -0.12 -3.86
N HIS A 112 -10.50 -1.08 -3.75
CA HIS A 112 -10.79 -2.46 -4.12
C HIS A 112 -11.92 -3.03 -3.26
N ARG A 113 -12.84 -3.75 -3.90
CA ARG A 113 -14.04 -4.28 -3.26
C ARG A 113 -13.75 -5.16 -2.06
N ASP A 114 -12.71 -5.99 -2.13
CA ASP A 114 -12.34 -6.89 -1.03
C ASP A 114 -12.03 -6.13 0.26
N ASN A 115 -11.54 -4.89 0.16
CA ASN A 115 -11.26 -4.06 1.33
C ASN A 115 -12.54 -3.74 2.10
N LYS A 116 -13.62 -3.45 1.38
CA LYS A 116 -14.92 -3.15 2.01
C LYS A 116 -15.50 -4.39 2.68
N GLU A 117 -15.39 -5.53 2.02
CA GLU A 117 -15.90 -6.80 2.57
C GLU A 117 -15.15 -7.18 3.84
N ALA A 118 -13.85 -6.93 3.90
CA ALA A 118 -13.04 -7.21 5.08
C ALA A 118 -13.38 -6.31 6.27
N GLU A 119 -13.76 -5.05 5.99
CA GLU A 119 -14.13 -4.09 7.03
C GLU A 119 -15.51 -4.35 7.63
N GLU A 120 -16.37 -4.99 6.87
CA GLU A 120 -17.70 -5.35 7.32
C GLU A 120 -17.68 -6.62 8.18
#